data_c4b5414385d34aa277e82e4a6e7b0517
#
_entry.id   c4b5414385d34aa277e82e4a6e7b0517
#
_cell.length_a   1.000
_cell.length_b   1.000
_cell.length_c   1.000
_cell.angle_alpha   90.00
_cell.angle_beta   90.00
_cell.angle_gamma   90.00
#
_symmetry.space_group_name_H-M   'P 1'
#
loop_
_entity.id
_entity.type
_entity.pdbx_description
1 polymer ?
#
loop_
_entity_poly.entity_id
_entity_poly.type
_entity_poly.pdbx_seq_one_letter_code
_entity_poly.pdbx_strand_id
1 'polypeptide(L)'
;RFSISDDEYVDCNITVKQRVTSLRINRDKTTIYAGDTLQVTSTASPATASNQEVIWASSDESVASIDKDGLITALDRGTTVITATAVDGSEKTTSFTLTVKKYVSAITLDKEKLTLYVGERGTVKQTVLPEDANDRNVIWQSSDPGVAKKIKKILKNF
;
A
#
# COMPACT_ATOMS: atom_id res chain seq x y z
N ARG A 1 33.45 -38.71 -16.85
CA ARG A 1 34.88 -38.87 -16.92
C ARG A 1 35.26 -39.37 -18.33
N PHE A 2 36.22 -38.74 -18.98
CA PHE A 2 36.69 -39.12 -20.31
C PHE A 2 38.17 -39.48 -20.19
N SER A 3 38.54 -40.62 -20.70
CA SER A 3 39.92 -41.06 -20.74
C SER A 3 40.48 -40.85 -22.14
N ILE A 4 41.69 -40.31 -22.24
CA ILE A 4 42.43 -40.09 -23.49
C ILE A 4 43.64 -41.07 -23.62
N SER A 5 44.02 -41.75 -22.54
CA SER A 5 44.97 -42.86 -22.48
C SER A 5 44.67 -43.66 -21.20
N ASP A 6 45.34 -44.82 -21.03
CA ASP A 6 45.08 -45.73 -19.91
C ASP A 6 45.32 -45.11 -18.54
N ASP A 7 46.04 -43.98 -18.44
CA ASP A 7 46.37 -43.28 -17.20
C ASP A 7 46.01 -41.79 -17.16
N GLU A 8 45.48 -41.19 -18.24
CA GLU A 8 45.05 -39.78 -18.30
C GLU A 8 43.55 -39.63 -18.42
N TYR A 9 42.97 -38.84 -17.55
CA TYR A 9 41.54 -38.47 -17.59
C TYR A 9 41.32 -37.00 -17.23
N VAL A 10 40.27 -36.46 -17.79
CA VAL A 10 39.78 -35.09 -17.49
C VAL A 10 38.45 -35.22 -16.80
N ASP A 11 38.36 -34.62 -15.62
CA ASP A 11 37.09 -34.54 -14.87
C ASP A 11 36.33 -33.30 -15.28
N CYS A 12 35.05 -33.45 -15.59
CA CYS A 12 34.13 -32.36 -15.83
C CYS A 12 33.09 -32.29 -14.71
N ASN A 13 33.06 -31.20 -13.98
CA ASN A 13 32.07 -30.97 -12.97
C ASN A 13 30.80 -30.36 -13.59
N ILE A 14 29.69 -31.09 -13.52
CA ILE A 14 28.39 -30.63 -14.03
C ILE A 14 27.50 -30.32 -12.82
N THR A 15 27.07 -29.05 -12.73
CA THR A 15 26.08 -28.63 -11.72
C THR A 15 24.72 -28.45 -12.39
N VAL A 16 23.74 -29.21 -11.94
CA VAL A 16 22.33 -29.06 -12.36
C VAL A 16 21.61 -28.19 -11.36
N LYS A 17 21.02 -27.08 -11.84
CA LYS A 17 20.25 -26.15 -11.02
C LYS A 17 18.74 -26.31 -11.27
N GLN A 18 17.96 -26.30 -10.20
CA GLN A 18 16.50 -26.27 -10.24
C GLN A 18 16.04 -24.80 -10.29
N ARG A 19 15.26 -24.44 -11.31
CA ARG A 19 14.68 -23.09 -11.43
C ARG A 19 13.35 -22.98 -10.70
N VAL A 20 12.99 -21.73 -10.38
CA VAL A 20 11.65 -21.36 -9.89
C VAL A 20 10.61 -21.59 -10.99
N THR A 21 9.51 -22.23 -10.65
CA THR A 21 8.37 -22.49 -11.54
C THR A 21 7.20 -21.55 -11.27
N SER A 22 7.06 -21.09 -10.02
CA SER A 22 6.06 -20.09 -9.63
C SER A 22 6.51 -19.29 -8.41
N LEU A 23 5.95 -18.09 -8.27
CA LEU A 23 6.12 -17.19 -7.13
C LEU A 23 4.77 -16.87 -6.49
N ARG A 24 4.78 -16.65 -5.18
CA ARG A 24 3.64 -16.14 -4.42
C ARG A 24 4.11 -15.02 -3.49
N ILE A 25 3.34 -13.92 -3.41
CA ILE A 25 3.53 -12.87 -2.41
C ILE A 25 2.64 -13.17 -1.21
N ASN A 26 3.23 -13.21 -0.01
CA ASN A 26 2.53 -13.32 1.25
C ASN A 26 2.38 -11.92 1.85
N ARG A 27 1.16 -11.54 2.18
CA ARG A 27 0.79 -10.24 2.75
C ARG A 27 -0.48 -10.35 3.58
N ASP A 28 -0.61 -9.48 4.56
CA ASP A 28 -1.78 -9.45 5.46
C ASP A 28 -2.91 -8.57 4.91
N LYS A 29 -2.56 -7.52 4.15
CA LYS A 29 -3.50 -6.52 3.63
C LYS A 29 -3.06 -5.94 2.29
N THR A 30 -3.99 -5.30 1.61
CA THR A 30 -3.77 -4.60 0.33
C THR A 30 -4.15 -3.13 0.39
N THR A 31 -4.50 -2.65 1.59
CA THR A 31 -4.83 -1.25 1.85
C THR A 31 -4.13 -0.82 3.12
N ILE A 32 -3.38 0.28 3.05
CA ILE A 32 -2.68 0.93 4.16
C ILE A 32 -2.88 2.44 4.08
N TYR A 33 -2.40 3.18 5.08
CA TYR A 33 -2.48 4.64 5.07
C TYR A 33 -1.11 5.26 4.85
N ALA A 34 -1.07 6.46 4.30
CA ALA A 34 0.17 7.23 4.14
C ALA A 34 0.86 7.40 5.51
N GLY A 35 2.15 7.09 5.54
CA GLY A 35 2.96 7.00 6.75
C GLY A 35 3.07 5.60 7.37
N ASP A 36 2.21 4.65 6.96
CA ASP A 36 2.30 3.26 7.41
C ASP A 36 3.40 2.48 6.65
N THR A 37 3.83 1.38 7.26
CA THR A 37 4.66 0.36 6.61
C THR A 37 3.93 -0.98 6.53
N LEU A 38 4.31 -1.81 5.56
CA LEU A 38 3.78 -3.16 5.38
C LEU A 38 4.91 -4.10 4.97
N GLN A 39 5.18 -5.12 5.78
CA GLN A 39 6.11 -6.16 5.42
C GLN A 39 5.42 -7.18 4.51
N VAL A 40 6.02 -7.47 3.37
CA VAL A 40 5.64 -8.57 2.48
C VAL A 40 6.82 -9.53 2.31
N THR A 41 6.51 -10.78 2.00
CA THR A 41 7.50 -11.80 1.69
C THR A 41 7.12 -12.54 0.42
N SER A 42 8.07 -13.22 -0.20
CA SER A 42 7.80 -14.10 -1.34
C SER A 42 8.04 -15.56 -0.97
N THR A 43 7.33 -16.43 -1.65
CA THR A 43 7.56 -17.88 -1.60
C THR A 43 7.75 -18.37 -3.02
N ALA A 44 8.90 -18.98 -3.30
CA ALA A 44 9.20 -19.62 -4.57
C ALA A 44 8.84 -21.11 -4.54
N SER A 45 8.39 -21.63 -5.65
CA SER A 45 8.14 -23.08 -5.84
C SER A 45 8.92 -23.57 -7.06
N PRO A 46 9.50 -24.78 -7.01
CA PRO A 46 9.54 -25.68 -5.84
C PRO A 46 10.49 -25.16 -4.74
N ALA A 47 10.30 -25.62 -3.52
CA ALA A 47 11.18 -25.29 -2.38
C ALA A 47 12.63 -25.75 -2.58
N THR A 48 12.88 -26.64 -3.56
CA THR A 48 14.18 -27.13 -3.98
C THR A 48 14.84 -26.24 -5.05
N ALA A 49 14.21 -25.12 -5.45
CA ALA A 49 14.81 -24.18 -6.37
C ALA A 49 16.16 -23.68 -5.84
N SER A 50 17.16 -23.67 -6.72
CA SER A 50 18.56 -23.40 -6.34
C SER A 50 18.81 -21.95 -5.91
N ASN A 51 17.98 -21.03 -6.40
CA ASN A 51 17.92 -19.63 -5.96
C ASN A 51 16.46 -19.21 -5.87
N GLN A 52 16.04 -18.76 -4.68
CA GLN A 52 14.68 -18.33 -4.37
C GLN A 52 14.56 -16.80 -4.15
N GLU A 53 15.66 -16.08 -4.38
CA GLU A 53 15.68 -14.64 -4.25
C GLU A 53 14.78 -13.97 -5.28
N VAL A 54 14.23 -12.82 -4.90
CA VAL A 54 13.40 -11.97 -5.76
C VAL A 54 13.88 -10.53 -5.73
N ILE A 55 13.61 -9.82 -6.84
CA ILE A 55 13.70 -8.36 -6.91
C ILE A 55 12.28 -7.83 -6.74
N TRP A 56 12.14 -6.84 -5.85
CA TRP A 56 10.90 -6.11 -5.63
C TRP A 56 10.87 -4.83 -6.45
N ALA A 57 9.69 -4.46 -6.93
CA ALA A 57 9.46 -3.19 -7.60
C ALA A 57 8.06 -2.64 -7.30
N SER A 58 7.96 -1.32 -7.21
CA SER A 58 6.70 -0.57 -7.19
C SER A 58 6.49 0.09 -8.55
N SER A 59 5.29 0.03 -9.11
CA SER A 59 4.96 0.71 -10.36
C SER A 59 4.84 2.23 -10.20
N ASP A 60 4.64 2.71 -8.96
CA ASP A 60 4.58 4.13 -8.62
C ASP A 60 5.19 4.34 -7.22
N GLU A 61 6.47 4.71 -7.21
CA GLU A 61 7.21 4.95 -5.97
C GLU A 61 6.78 6.25 -5.26
N SER A 62 6.04 7.14 -5.91
CA SER A 62 5.47 8.31 -5.24
C SER A 62 4.29 7.95 -4.33
N VAL A 63 3.58 6.87 -4.64
CA VAL A 63 2.49 6.31 -3.82
C VAL A 63 3.03 5.42 -2.71
N ALA A 64 3.90 4.47 -3.05
CA ALA A 64 4.59 3.64 -2.08
C ALA A 64 5.88 3.08 -2.67
N SER A 65 6.97 3.12 -1.89
CA SER A 65 8.24 2.46 -2.19
C SER A 65 8.30 1.07 -1.55
N ILE A 66 9.16 0.22 -2.08
CA ILE A 66 9.48 -1.09 -1.50
C ILE A 66 10.98 -1.32 -1.55
N ASP A 67 11.54 -1.82 -0.46
CA ASP A 67 12.96 -2.13 -0.39
C ASP A 67 13.28 -3.58 -0.80
N LYS A 68 14.58 -3.92 -0.82
CA LYS A 68 15.05 -5.27 -1.16
C LYS A 68 14.57 -6.37 -0.22
N ASP A 69 14.22 -6.01 1.01
CA ASP A 69 13.78 -6.94 2.06
C ASP A 69 12.24 -7.08 2.09
N GLY A 70 11.54 -6.40 1.15
CA GLY A 70 10.09 -6.45 1.02
C GLY A 70 9.34 -5.56 2.02
N LEU A 71 10.01 -4.55 2.60
CA LEU A 71 9.35 -3.55 3.43
C LEU A 71 8.79 -2.45 2.53
N ILE A 72 7.49 -2.33 2.50
CA ILE A 72 6.75 -1.28 1.80
C ILE A 72 6.59 -0.09 2.73
N THR A 73 6.87 1.12 2.21
CA THR A 73 6.59 2.40 2.88
C THR A 73 5.55 3.16 2.08
N ALA A 74 4.40 3.43 2.68
CA ALA A 74 3.33 4.21 2.06
C ALA A 74 3.63 5.71 2.15
N LEU A 75 3.70 6.39 1.01
CA LEU A 75 4.12 7.79 0.91
C LEU A 75 2.94 8.72 0.70
N ASP A 76 2.11 8.46 -0.29
CA ASP A 76 0.98 9.31 -0.61
C ASP A 76 -0.25 8.50 -1.07
N ARG A 77 -1.40 9.15 -1.07
CA ARG A 77 -2.66 8.57 -1.53
C ARG A 77 -2.59 8.14 -2.99
N GLY A 78 -3.00 6.89 -3.26
CA GLY A 78 -3.03 6.37 -4.62
C GLY A 78 -3.14 4.85 -4.66
N THR A 79 -2.81 4.31 -5.81
CA THR A 79 -2.68 2.87 -6.02
C THR A 79 -1.38 2.60 -6.76
N THR A 80 -0.65 1.59 -6.34
CA THR A 80 0.54 1.10 -7.03
C THR A 80 0.51 -0.41 -7.14
N VAL A 81 1.23 -0.97 -8.10
CA VAL A 81 1.40 -2.42 -8.25
C VAL A 81 2.77 -2.80 -7.69
N ILE A 82 2.76 -3.66 -6.69
CA ILE A 82 3.98 -4.24 -6.13
C ILE A 82 4.25 -5.57 -6.83
N THR A 83 5.44 -5.73 -7.37
CA THR A 83 5.85 -6.91 -8.16
C THR A 83 7.08 -7.54 -7.53
N ALA A 84 7.09 -8.88 -7.49
CA ALA A 84 8.26 -9.70 -7.18
C ALA A 84 8.68 -10.48 -8.42
N THR A 85 9.97 -10.44 -8.76
CA THR A 85 10.56 -11.13 -9.93
C THR A 85 11.69 -12.04 -9.46
N ALA A 86 11.67 -13.32 -9.86
CA ALA A 86 12.74 -14.26 -9.54
C ALA A 86 14.04 -13.89 -10.25
N VAL A 87 15.18 -14.00 -9.55
CA VAL A 87 16.51 -13.67 -10.09
C VAL A 87 17.26 -14.89 -10.64
N ASP A 88 16.64 -16.08 -10.65
CA ASP A 88 17.25 -17.35 -11.09
C ASP A 88 17.27 -17.54 -12.63
N GLY A 89 16.82 -16.53 -13.38
CA GLY A 89 16.68 -16.58 -14.83
C GLY A 89 15.45 -17.33 -15.33
N SER A 90 14.47 -17.62 -14.45
CA SER A 90 13.17 -18.20 -14.82
C SER A 90 12.17 -17.18 -15.35
N GLU A 91 12.44 -15.87 -15.13
CA GLU A 91 11.55 -14.74 -15.45
C GLU A 91 10.16 -14.84 -14.77
N LYS A 92 10.03 -15.65 -13.72
CA LYS A 92 8.78 -15.76 -12.98
C LYS A 92 8.51 -14.52 -12.17
N THR A 93 7.29 -13.99 -12.31
CA THR A 93 6.83 -12.80 -11.61
C THR A 93 5.49 -13.07 -10.92
N THR A 94 5.22 -12.28 -9.89
CA THR A 94 3.91 -12.20 -9.23
C THR A 94 3.72 -10.77 -8.73
N SER A 95 2.46 -10.30 -8.67
CA SER A 95 2.18 -8.94 -8.27
C SER A 95 0.85 -8.82 -7.52
N PHE A 96 0.65 -7.67 -6.86
CA PHE A 96 -0.63 -7.26 -6.31
C PHE A 96 -0.77 -5.74 -6.34
N THR A 97 -2.01 -5.27 -6.35
CA THR A 97 -2.32 -3.84 -6.23
C THR A 97 -2.38 -3.45 -4.76
N LEU A 98 -1.60 -2.44 -4.39
CA LEU A 98 -1.63 -1.78 -3.09
C LEU A 98 -2.39 -0.47 -3.21
N THR A 99 -3.32 -0.23 -2.27
CA THR A 99 -4.05 1.04 -2.15
C THR A 99 -3.56 1.79 -0.93
N VAL A 100 -3.10 3.02 -1.11
CA VAL A 100 -2.73 3.92 -0.03
C VAL A 100 -3.83 4.96 0.17
N LYS A 101 -4.27 5.14 1.41
CA LYS A 101 -5.28 6.11 1.83
C LYS A 101 -4.66 7.20 2.69
N LYS A 102 -5.33 8.35 2.80
CA LYS A 102 -4.96 9.43 3.75
C LYS A 102 -6.03 9.63 4.80
N TYR A 103 -5.61 9.78 6.04
CA TYR A 103 -6.47 10.23 7.15
C TYR A 103 -6.74 11.73 7.07
N VAL A 104 -7.82 12.15 7.70
CA VAL A 104 -8.03 13.56 8.06
C VAL A 104 -7.03 13.93 9.15
N SER A 105 -6.26 15.00 8.92
CA SER A 105 -5.27 15.52 9.88
C SER A 105 -5.77 16.72 10.67
N ALA A 106 -6.70 17.48 10.10
CA ALA A 106 -7.28 18.64 10.76
C ALA A 106 -8.70 18.96 10.28
N ILE A 107 -9.48 19.55 11.17
CA ILE A 107 -10.78 20.16 10.87
C ILE A 107 -10.74 21.57 11.45
N THR A 108 -11.03 22.57 10.62
CA THR A 108 -11.12 23.97 11.02
C THR A 108 -12.51 24.52 10.72
N LEU A 109 -12.92 25.54 11.48
CA LEU A 109 -14.19 26.25 11.30
C LEU A 109 -13.90 27.67 10.84
N ASP A 110 -14.77 28.21 9.99
CA ASP A 110 -14.70 29.60 9.52
C ASP A 110 -15.07 30.61 10.62
N LYS A 111 -15.68 30.12 11.71
CA LYS A 111 -16.10 30.92 12.86
C LYS A 111 -15.92 30.15 14.16
N GLU A 112 -15.20 30.72 15.11
CA GLU A 112 -15.05 30.18 16.47
C GLU A 112 -16.26 30.53 17.37
N LYS A 113 -16.93 31.65 17.05
CA LYS A 113 -18.10 32.14 17.78
C LYS A 113 -19.17 32.62 16.80
N LEU A 114 -20.40 32.26 17.07
CA LEU A 114 -21.59 32.72 16.35
C LEU A 114 -22.66 33.11 17.37
N THR A 115 -23.10 34.38 17.34
CA THR A 115 -24.19 34.88 18.17
C THR A 115 -25.45 35.02 17.32
N LEU A 116 -26.56 34.49 17.78
CA LEU A 116 -27.85 34.50 17.11
C LEU A 116 -28.94 34.88 18.08
N TYR A 117 -29.97 35.60 17.64
CA TYR A 117 -31.20 35.79 18.38
C TYR A 117 -32.14 34.58 18.24
N VAL A 118 -33.07 34.44 19.15
CA VAL A 118 -34.05 33.36 19.08
C VAL A 118 -34.83 33.36 17.78
N GLY A 119 -34.86 32.24 17.08
CA GLY A 119 -35.49 32.11 15.76
C GLY A 119 -34.56 32.39 14.55
N GLU A 120 -33.38 32.94 14.77
CA GLU A 120 -32.42 33.15 13.71
C GLU A 120 -31.69 31.87 13.30
N ARG A 121 -31.14 31.87 12.10
CA ARG A 121 -30.31 30.81 11.54
C ARG A 121 -28.93 31.35 11.18
N GLY A 122 -27.90 30.64 11.54
CA GLY A 122 -26.51 30.93 11.16
C GLY A 122 -25.85 29.76 10.47
N THR A 123 -24.81 30.02 9.71
CA THR A 123 -24.03 29.00 9.02
C THR A 123 -22.60 29.04 9.53
N VAL A 124 -22.08 27.88 9.86
CA VAL A 124 -20.65 27.64 10.13
C VAL A 124 -20.15 26.67 9.06
N LYS A 125 -19.04 27.01 8.42
CA LYS A 125 -18.37 26.16 7.43
C LYS A 125 -17.20 25.45 8.07
N GLN A 126 -17.03 24.16 7.74
CA GLN A 126 -15.84 23.41 8.10
C GLN A 126 -14.91 23.27 6.89
N THR A 127 -13.63 23.27 7.15
CA THR A 127 -12.59 22.83 6.22
C THR A 127 -11.95 21.58 6.79
N VAL A 128 -11.85 20.53 5.98
CA VAL A 128 -11.25 19.24 6.35
C VAL A 128 -9.96 19.08 5.57
N LEU A 129 -8.85 18.85 6.28
CA LEU A 129 -7.51 18.72 5.70
C LEU A 129 -6.95 17.32 5.96
N PRO A 130 -6.10 16.79 5.05
CA PRO A 130 -5.85 17.36 3.73
C PRO A 130 -7.09 17.24 2.82
N GLU A 131 -7.12 18.03 1.73
CA GLU A 131 -8.27 18.02 0.82
C GLU A 131 -8.48 16.69 0.11
N ASP A 132 -7.43 15.90 -0.03
CA ASP A 132 -7.41 14.56 -0.61
C ASP A 132 -7.59 13.43 0.41
N ALA A 133 -7.95 13.70 1.67
CA ALA A 133 -8.28 12.66 2.64
C ALA A 133 -9.43 11.77 2.12
N ASN A 134 -9.33 10.45 2.38
CA ASN A 134 -10.28 9.46 1.81
C ASN A 134 -11.69 9.57 2.37
N ASP A 135 -11.83 9.94 3.65
CA ASP A 135 -13.13 10.19 4.28
C ASP A 135 -13.12 11.58 4.92
N ARG A 136 -13.88 12.50 4.33
CA ARG A 136 -14.01 13.88 4.78
C ARG A 136 -15.36 14.16 5.44
N ASN A 137 -16.08 13.13 5.80
CA ASN A 137 -17.36 13.26 6.48
C ASN A 137 -17.15 13.85 7.87
N VAL A 138 -17.96 14.85 8.23
CA VAL A 138 -17.94 15.49 9.54
C VAL A 138 -19.27 15.30 10.22
N ILE A 139 -19.21 14.79 11.44
CA ILE A 139 -20.40 14.68 12.33
C ILE A 139 -20.45 15.94 13.18
N TRP A 140 -21.58 16.66 13.09
CA TRP A 140 -21.87 17.82 13.93
C TRP A 140 -22.76 17.43 15.08
N GLN A 141 -22.43 17.91 16.27
CA GLN A 141 -23.23 17.72 17.45
C GLN A 141 -23.33 19.02 18.25
N SER A 142 -24.48 19.33 18.80
CA SER A 142 -24.67 20.40 19.77
C SER A 142 -24.54 19.81 21.18
N SER A 143 -23.83 20.49 22.08
CA SER A 143 -23.78 20.14 23.49
C SER A 143 -25.10 20.43 24.17
N ASP A 144 -25.88 21.41 23.68
CA ASP A 144 -27.22 21.72 24.15
C ASP A 144 -28.21 21.91 22.98
N PRO A 145 -28.95 20.83 22.62
CA PRO A 145 -29.94 20.89 21.54
C PRO A 145 -31.16 21.78 21.89
N GLY A 146 -31.35 22.16 23.17
CA GLY A 146 -32.38 23.12 23.59
C GLY A 146 -32.03 24.56 23.19
N VAL A 147 -30.72 24.88 23.18
CA VAL A 147 -30.23 26.21 22.80
C VAL A 147 -30.02 26.28 21.26
N ALA A 148 -29.40 25.27 20.68
CA ALA A 148 -29.14 25.26 19.24
C ALA A 148 -29.24 23.83 18.64
N LYS A 149 -30.04 23.69 17.59
CA LYS A 149 -30.16 22.44 16.83
C LYS A 149 -29.43 22.52 15.50
N LYS A 150 -28.69 21.46 15.17
CA LYS A 150 -28.16 21.28 13.81
C LYS A 150 -29.32 21.02 12.84
N ILE A 151 -29.44 21.85 11.82
CA ILE A 151 -30.30 21.54 10.67
C ILE A 151 -29.46 20.77 9.65
N LYS A 152 -29.81 19.50 9.43
CA LYS A 152 -29.15 18.66 8.43
C LYS A 152 -29.28 19.29 7.04
N LYS A 153 -28.20 19.79 6.45
CA LYS A 153 -28.22 20.13 5.03
C LYS A 153 -28.20 18.80 4.26
N ILE A 154 -29.31 18.46 3.64
CA ILE A 154 -29.33 17.36 2.66
C ILE A 154 -28.52 17.87 1.47
N LEU A 155 -27.29 17.37 1.32
CA LEU A 155 -26.57 17.50 0.06
C LEU A 155 -27.31 16.63 -0.95
N LYS A 156 -28.08 17.25 -1.83
CA LYS A 156 -28.51 16.59 -3.06
C LYS A 156 -27.26 16.43 -3.91
N ASN A 157 -26.86 15.19 -4.11
CA ASN A 157 -25.88 14.85 -5.14
C ASN A 157 -26.51 15.18 -6.50
N PHE A 158 -25.86 16.09 -7.25
CA PHE A 158 -26.03 16.23 -8.68
C PHE A 158 -24.85 15.54 -9.35
#